data_248ecad2d82229a1d1b8ae29b5ae3d95
#
_entry.id   248ecad2d82229a1d1b8ae29b5ae3d95
#
_cell.length_a   1.000
_cell.length_b   1.000
_cell.length_c   1.000
_cell.angle_alpha   90.00
_cell.angle_beta   90.00
_cell.angle_gamma   90.00
#
_symmetry.space_group_name_H-M   'P 1'
#
loop_
_entity.id
_entity.type
_entity.pdbx_description
1 polymer ?
#
loop_
_entity_poly.entity_id
_entity_poly.type
_entity_poly.pdbx_seq_one_letter_code
_entity_poly.pdbx_strand_id
1 'polypeptide(L)'
;MQTRIDLVADLGEGYGDWRMGDDDALLGIVSSANVACGFHAGDPTIMDATAAACAERGIQLGAHPSFPDRVGFGRRDMGLSAAEVRNDLLYQLGALSAFAVAHGTRVRHVAPHGRLGNLVGVRADYAVAVADALCAFDDSLIVVAQDGELADEARRRGLPLAI
;
A
#
# COMPACT_ATOMS: atom_id res chain seq x y z
N MET A 1 -12.09 -28.85 -5.32
CA MET A 1 -11.44 -27.71 -4.67
C MET A 1 -11.90 -26.46 -5.40
N GLN A 2 -12.54 -25.52 -4.73
CA GLN A 2 -12.95 -24.26 -5.37
C GLN A 2 -11.71 -23.36 -5.43
N THR A 3 -11.23 -23.06 -6.63
CA THR A 3 -10.12 -22.10 -6.83
C THR A 3 -10.66 -20.71 -6.55
N ARG A 4 -10.10 -20.03 -5.57
CA ARG A 4 -10.40 -18.62 -5.28
C ARG A 4 -9.28 -17.76 -5.82
N ILE A 5 -9.64 -16.62 -6.38
CA ILE A 5 -8.71 -15.56 -6.78
C ILE A 5 -8.98 -14.34 -5.91
N ASP A 6 -7.94 -13.64 -5.51
CA ASP A 6 -8.08 -12.32 -4.89
C ASP A 6 -8.18 -11.26 -5.98
N LEU A 7 -9.19 -10.42 -5.90
CA LEU A 7 -9.39 -9.30 -6.81
C LEU A 7 -9.11 -8.01 -6.03
N VAL A 8 -8.13 -7.25 -6.46
CA VAL A 8 -7.67 -6.04 -5.80
C VAL A 8 -7.85 -4.81 -6.68
N ALA A 9 -8.16 -3.68 -6.07
CA ALA A 9 -8.15 -2.36 -6.72
C ALA A 9 -7.49 -1.32 -5.84
N ASP A 10 -6.96 -0.27 -6.48
CA ASP A 10 -6.43 0.91 -5.80
C ASP A 10 -7.61 1.81 -5.43
N LEU A 11 -7.71 2.21 -4.16
CA LEU A 11 -8.83 2.94 -3.58
C LEU A 11 -8.34 4.08 -2.68
N GLY A 12 -9.25 5.02 -2.39
CA GLY A 12 -8.91 6.16 -1.55
C GLY A 12 -7.96 7.16 -2.23
N GLU A 13 -7.91 7.17 -3.55
CA GLU A 13 -6.98 7.98 -4.33
C GLU A 13 -7.49 9.40 -4.64
N GLY A 14 -8.57 9.85 -4.00
CA GLY A 14 -9.00 11.24 -4.00
C GLY A 14 -8.12 12.14 -3.12
N TYR A 15 -8.42 13.44 -3.08
CA TYR A 15 -7.79 14.39 -2.16
C TYR A 15 -8.68 15.63 -1.98
N GLY A 16 -9.09 15.94 -0.75
CA GLY A 16 -10.07 16.99 -0.48
C GLY A 16 -11.34 16.77 -1.29
N ASP A 17 -11.76 17.79 -2.05
CA ASP A 17 -12.94 17.70 -2.93
C ASP A 17 -12.65 16.97 -4.25
N TRP A 18 -11.40 16.65 -4.54
CA TRP A 18 -11.02 15.99 -5.77
C TRP A 18 -11.23 14.48 -5.68
N ARG A 19 -12.05 13.95 -6.57
CA ARG A 19 -12.38 12.52 -6.66
C ARG A 19 -11.64 11.87 -7.82
N MET A 20 -11.12 10.66 -7.56
CA MET A 20 -10.48 9.79 -8.54
C MET A 20 -11.18 8.43 -8.50
N GLY A 21 -11.79 8.05 -9.60
CA GLY A 21 -12.49 6.76 -9.69
C GLY A 21 -13.84 6.71 -8.98
N ASP A 22 -14.41 5.53 -8.94
CA ASP A 22 -15.67 5.19 -8.25
C ASP A 22 -15.39 4.12 -7.20
N ASP A 23 -14.91 4.57 -6.04
CA ASP A 23 -14.52 3.69 -4.94
C ASP A 23 -15.69 2.84 -4.44
N ASP A 24 -16.90 3.40 -4.41
CA ASP A 24 -18.10 2.67 -3.96
C ASP A 24 -18.45 1.51 -4.90
N ALA A 25 -18.35 1.71 -6.20
CA ALA A 25 -18.58 0.66 -7.18
C ALA A 25 -17.49 -0.43 -7.08
N LEU A 26 -16.22 -0.04 -6.91
CA LEU A 26 -15.10 -0.97 -6.76
C LEU A 26 -15.21 -1.79 -5.47
N LEU A 27 -15.58 -1.16 -4.35
CA LEU A 27 -15.84 -1.84 -3.07
C LEU A 27 -16.98 -2.87 -3.13
N GLY A 28 -17.85 -2.80 -4.14
CA GLY A 28 -18.86 -3.82 -4.41
C GLY A 28 -18.35 -5.06 -5.14
N ILE A 29 -17.11 -5.05 -5.63
CA ILE A 29 -16.57 -6.05 -6.56
C ILE A 29 -15.33 -6.74 -5.99
N VAL A 30 -14.43 -5.96 -5.34
CA VAL A 30 -13.10 -6.43 -4.90
C VAL A 30 -13.15 -7.24 -3.60
N SER A 31 -12.17 -8.11 -3.42
CA SER A 31 -11.92 -8.80 -2.16
C SER A 31 -10.84 -8.14 -1.31
N SER A 32 -9.97 -7.34 -1.95
CA SER A 32 -8.88 -6.59 -1.32
C SER A 32 -8.78 -5.18 -1.89
N ALA A 33 -8.30 -4.24 -1.09
CA ALA A 33 -8.11 -2.84 -1.46
C ALA A 33 -6.68 -2.39 -1.19
N ASN A 34 -6.03 -1.77 -2.18
CA ASN A 34 -4.79 -1.01 -1.98
C ASN A 34 -5.16 0.44 -1.64
N VAL A 35 -5.06 0.84 -0.38
CA VAL A 35 -5.52 2.16 0.06
C VAL A 35 -4.40 3.17 0.05
N ALA A 36 -4.60 4.29 -0.64
CA ALA A 36 -3.66 5.40 -0.70
C ALA A 36 -3.36 5.95 0.70
N CYS A 37 -2.08 6.21 0.99
CA CYS A 37 -1.58 6.51 2.32
C CYS A 37 -1.18 8.00 2.50
N GLY A 38 -1.76 8.91 1.69
CA GLY A 38 -1.62 10.35 1.86
C GLY A 38 -0.48 11.02 1.08
N PHE A 39 0.44 10.27 0.47
CA PHE A 39 1.57 10.86 -0.25
C PHE A 39 1.29 11.15 -1.72
N HIS A 40 0.87 10.18 -2.51
CA HIS A 40 0.47 10.40 -3.90
C HIS A 40 -0.99 10.84 -4.02
N ALA A 41 -1.81 10.33 -3.14
CA ALA A 41 -3.24 10.57 -3.04
C ALA A 41 -3.74 10.21 -1.64
N GLY A 42 -5.02 10.42 -1.38
CA GLY A 42 -5.61 10.25 -0.07
C GLY A 42 -5.29 11.42 0.87
N ASP A 43 -6.16 11.59 1.84
CA ASP A 43 -5.99 12.47 2.98
C ASP A 43 -6.58 11.78 4.23
N PRO A 44 -6.45 12.35 5.43
CA PRO A 44 -6.94 11.70 6.65
C PRO A 44 -8.43 11.35 6.60
N THR A 45 -9.27 12.20 6.01
CA THR A 45 -10.72 11.96 5.91
C THR A 45 -11.04 10.83 4.93
N ILE A 46 -10.36 10.81 3.77
CA ILE A 46 -10.52 9.75 2.76
C ILE A 46 -9.99 8.43 3.30
N MET A 47 -8.84 8.42 3.97
CA MET A 47 -8.28 7.22 4.59
C MET A 47 -9.22 6.60 5.63
N ASP A 48 -9.79 7.45 6.50
CA ASP A 48 -10.76 7.03 7.51
C ASP A 48 -12.00 6.41 6.86
N ALA A 49 -12.61 7.11 5.89
CA ALA A 49 -13.80 6.63 5.19
C ALA A 49 -13.55 5.32 4.43
N THR A 50 -12.41 5.20 3.75
CA THR A 50 -12.05 3.99 2.99
C THR A 50 -11.78 2.81 3.93
N ALA A 51 -11.10 3.03 5.05
CA ALA A 51 -10.85 1.99 6.05
C ALA A 51 -12.17 1.50 6.69
N ALA A 52 -13.09 2.41 7.01
CA ALA A 52 -14.42 2.09 7.51
C ALA A 52 -15.20 1.22 6.50
N ALA A 53 -15.26 1.64 5.24
CA ALA A 53 -15.96 0.93 4.19
C ALA A 53 -15.39 -0.48 3.92
N CYS A 54 -14.06 -0.63 3.98
CA CYS A 54 -13.41 -1.94 3.90
C CYS A 54 -13.80 -2.83 5.08
N ALA A 55 -13.78 -2.29 6.31
CA ALA A 55 -14.15 -3.04 7.52
C ALA A 55 -15.62 -3.50 7.48
N GLU A 56 -16.55 -2.62 7.13
CA GLU A 56 -17.97 -2.91 7.03
C GLU A 56 -18.30 -4.00 6.00
N ARG A 57 -17.59 -3.99 4.88
CA ARG A 57 -17.83 -4.93 3.76
C ARG A 57 -16.96 -6.20 3.84
N GLY A 58 -16.08 -6.30 4.85
CA GLY A 58 -15.19 -7.46 5.01
C GLY A 58 -14.09 -7.55 3.94
N ILE A 59 -13.75 -6.42 3.31
CA ILE A 59 -12.69 -6.31 2.29
C ILE A 59 -11.33 -6.25 2.99
N GLN A 60 -10.33 -6.97 2.48
CA GLN A 60 -8.99 -6.95 3.04
C GLN A 60 -8.33 -5.59 2.78
N LEU A 61 -7.92 -4.92 3.85
CA LEU A 61 -7.29 -3.62 3.78
C LEU A 61 -5.78 -3.77 3.56
N GLY A 62 -5.25 -3.20 2.49
CA GLY A 62 -3.82 -3.11 2.18
C GLY A 62 -3.35 -1.67 2.07
N ALA A 63 -2.07 -1.44 2.33
CA ALA A 63 -1.45 -0.14 2.18
C ALA A 63 -0.88 0.04 0.76
N HIS A 64 -1.11 1.23 0.20
CA HIS A 64 -0.62 1.63 -1.12
C HIS A 64 0.35 2.83 -1.02
N PRO A 65 1.52 2.62 -0.38
CA PRO A 65 2.47 3.69 -0.13
C PRO A 65 3.19 4.11 -1.41
N SER A 66 3.57 5.38 -1.46
CA SER A 66 4.20 6.01 -2.62
C SER A 66 5.26 7.03 -2.22
N PHE A 67 5.93 7.59 -3.22
CA PHE A 67 6.69 8.82 -3.05
C PHE A 67 5.77 10.01 -2.71
N PRO A 68 6.28 11.06 -2.01
CA PRO A 68 5.53 12.26 -1.66
C PRO A 68 5.34 13.18 -2.86
N ASP A 69 4.68 12.67 -3.89
CA ASP A 69 4.50 13.31 -5.19
C ASP A 69 3.01 13.42 -5.56
N ARG A 70 2.27 14.27 -4.84
CA ARG A 70 0.85 14.45 -5.10
C ARG A 70 0.56 15.00 -6.49
N VAL A 71 1.36 15.97 -6.95
CA VAL A 71 1.18 16.58 -8.27
C VAL A 71 1.44 15.62 -9.42
N GLY A 72 2.41 14.72 -9.27
CA GLY A 72 2.73 13.67 -10.24
C GLY A 72 2.04 12.33 -9.95
N PHE A 73 1.13 12.29 -8.98
CA PHE A 73 0.42 11.07 -8.59
C PHE A 73 1.38 9.92 -8.24
N GLY A 74 2.49 10.22 -7.56
CA GLY A 74 3.51 9.22 -7.18
C GLY A 74 4.25 8.60 -8.37
N ARG A 75 4.15 9.16 -9.58
CA ARG A 75 4.70 8.56 -10.80
C ARG A 75 6.00 9.20 -11.27
N ARG A 76 6.44 10.28 -10.62
CA ARG A 76 7.74 10.91 -10.89
C ARG A 76 8.81 10.31 -10.00
N ASP A 77 10.04 10.25 -10.51
CA ASP A 77 11.21 9.88 -9.72
C ASP A 77 11.58 11.04 -8.80
N MET A 78 11.65 10.77 -7.50
CA MET A 78 11.94 11.78 -6.49
C MET A 78 13.41 11.77 -6.05
N GLY A 79 14.21 10.81 -6.52
CA GLY A 79 15.63 10.71 -6.18
C GLY A 79 15.91 10.54 -4.69
N LEU A 80 14.99 9.94 -3.94
CA LEU A 80 15.13 9.74 -2.50
C LEU A 80 16.25 8.75 -2.17
N SER A 81 16.86 8.92 -1.01
CA SER A 81 17.74 7.92 -0.44
C SER A 81 16.95 6.71 0.09
N ALA A 82 17.60 5.57 0.24
CA ALA A 82 17.00 4.38 0.82
C ALA A 82 16.45 4.62 2.25
N ALA A 83 17.14 5.45 3.03
CA ALA A 83 16.69 5.83 4.37
C ALA A 83 15.39 6.64 4.35
N GLU A 84 15.25 7.58 3.40
CA GLU A 84 14.01 8.34 3.21
C GLU A 84 12.88 7.42 2.77
N VAL A 85 13.11 6.53 1.80
CA VAL A 85 12.11 5.54 1.36
C VAL A 85 11.61 4.69 2.54
N ARG A 86 12.53 4.19 3.38
CA ARG A 86 12.17 3.44 4.58
C ARG A 86 11.29 4.24 5.53
N ASN A 87 11.67 5.46 5.82
CA ASN A 87 10.94 6.32 6.77
C ASN A 87 9.58 6.74 6.23
N ASP A 88 9.51 7.07 4.94
CA ASP A 88 8.27 7.40 4.23
C ASP A 88 7.29 6.23 4.23
N LEU A 89 7.80 5.01 4.07
CA LEU A 89 6.97 3.81 4.16
C LEU A 89 6.40 3.61 5.56
N LEU A 90 7.23 3.72 6.60
CA LEU A 90 6.79 3.60 8.00
C LEU A 90 5.74 4.65 8.37
N TYR A 91 5.93 5.89 7.91
CA TYR A 91 4.96 6.96 8.13
C TYR A 91 3.61 6.62 7.51
N GLN A 92 3.60 6.19 6.26
CA GLN A 92 2.38 5.84 5.51
C GLN A 92 1.67 4.62 6.10
N LEU A 93 2.41 3.58 6.47
CA LEU A 93 1.88 2.41 7.16
C LEU A 93 1.26 2.77 8.51
N GLY A 94 1.95 3.60 9.29
CA GLY A 94 1.45 4.07 10.58
C GLY A 94 0.16 4.87 10.45
N ALA A 95 0.07 5.75 9.45
CA ALA A 95 -1.11 6.55 9.19
C ALA A 95 -2.33 5.67 8.88
N LEU A 96 -2.23 4.76 7.90
CA LEU A 96 -3.34 3.88 7.53
C LEU A 96 -3.69 2.90 8.66
N SER A 97 -2.70 2.39 9.37
CA SER A 97 -2.94 1.43 10.47
C SER A 97 -3.71 2.05 11.63
N ALA A 98 -3.53 3.34 11.90
CA ALA A 98 -4.31 4.03 12.93
C ALA A 98 -5.80 4.03 12.59
N PHE A 99 -6.16 4.32 11.34
CA PHE A 99 -7.56 4.26 10.87
C PHE A 99 -8.08 2.83 10.84
N ALA A 100 -7.28 1.87 10.40
CA ALA A 100 -7.66 0.46 10.41
C ALA A 100 -8.04 -0.01 11.81
N VAL A 101 -7.24 0.31 12.82
CA VAL A 101 -7.51 -0.03 14.23
C VAL A 101 -8.77 0.66 14.74
N ALA A 102 -8.99 1.93 14.39
CA ALA A 102 -10.18 2.67 14.79
C ALA A 102 -11.48 2.01 14.29
N HIS A 103 -11.44 1.31 13.15
CA HIS A 103 -12.57 0.59 12.57
C HIS A 103 -12.55 -0.93 12.83
N GLY A 104 -11.73 -1.40 13.79
CA GLY A 104 -11.69 -2.80 14.20
C GLY A 104 -11.13 -3.77 13.15
N THR A 105 -10.36 -3.25 12.19
CA THR A 105 -9.65 -4.03 11.17
C THR A 105 -8.14 -3.83 11.28
N ARG A 106 -7.37 -4.35 10.32
CA ARG A 106 -5.92 -4.16 10.24
C ARG A 106 -5.43 -4.14 8.81
N VAL A 107 -4.30 -3.52 8.57
CA VAL A 107 -3.58 -3.66 7.30
C VAL A 107 -3.11 -5.12 7.14
N ARG A 108 -3.28 -5.70 5.97
CA ARG A 108 -2.97 -7.10 5.65
C ARG A 108 -1.84 -7.25 4.65
N HIS A 109 -1.72 -6.31 3.73
CA HIS A 109 -0.72 -6.35 2.67
C HIS A 109 -0.20 -4.96 2.34
N VAL A 110 0.91 -4.92 1.62
CA VAL A 110 1.53 -3.69 1.14
C VAL A 110 1.84 -3.85 -0.34
N ALA A 111 1.29 -2.95 -1.14
CA ALA A 111 1.52 -2.86 -2.58
C ALA A 111 2.06 -1.46 -2.90
N PRO A 112 3.37 -1.26 -3.09
CA PRO A 112 3.92 0.06 -3.40
C PRO A 112 3.38 0.63 -4.71
N HIS A 113 2.96 1.90 -4.67
CA HIS A 113 2.35 2.59 -5.81
C HIS A 113 3.36 3.18 -6.78
N GLY A 114 2.98 3.23 -8.04
CA GLY A 114 3.55 4.10 -9.06
C GLY A 114 5.06 3.93 -9.26
N ARG A 115 5.80 5.05 -9.21
CA ARG A 115 7.25 5.02 -9.43
C ARG A 115 8.00 4.24 -8.34
N LEU A 116 7.55 4.32 -7.09
CA LEU A 116 8.13 3.51 -6.02
C LEU A 116 7.97 2.01 -6.33
N GLY A 117 6.77 1.57 -6.70
CA GLY A 117 6.49 0.18 -7.07
C GLY A 117 7.38 -0.34 -8.20
N ASN A 118 7.60 0.50 -9.23
CA ASN A 118 8.52 0.14 -10.33
C ASN A 118 9.98 0.07 -9.88
N LEU A 119 10.42 1.01 -9.04
CA LEU A 119 11.82 1.08 -8.61
C LEU A 119 12.21 -0.03 -7.64
N VAL A 120 11.32 -0.43 -6.74
CA VAL A 120 11.61 -1.54 -5.81
C VAL A 120 11.78 -2.88 -6.51
N GLY A 121 11.28 -3.02 -7.74
CA GLY A 121 11.49 -4.20 -8.56
C GLY A 121 12.88 -4.29 -9.21
N VAL A 122 13.61 -3.16 -9.31
CA VAL A 122 14.88 -3.06 -10.05
C VAL A 122 16.03 -2.43 -9.26
N ARG A 123 15.77 -1.87 -8.08
CA ARG A 123 16.75 -1.24 -7.21
C ARG A 123 16.85 -1.98 -5.89
N ALA A 124 17.97 -2.69 -5.70
CA ALA A 124 18.24 -3.48 -4.49
C ALA A 124 18.22 -2.62 -3.21
N ASP A 125 18.76 -1.39 -3.24
CA ASP A 125 18.76 -0.48 -2.08
C ASP A 125 17.34 -0.08 -1.65
N TYR A 126 16.43 0.14 -2.59
CA TYR A 126 15.03 0.44 -2.30
C TYR A 126 14.27 -0.82 -1.83
N ALA A 127 14.54 -1.97 -2.44
CA ALA A 127 13.96 -3.24 -2.01
C ALA A 127 14.32 -3.56 -0.54
N VAL A 128 15.60 -3.37 -0.18
CA VAL A 128 16.08 -3.52 1.20
C VAL A 128 15.39 -2.52 2.13
N ALA A 129 15.27 -1.25 1.74
CA ALA A 129 14.63 -0.21 2.54
C ALA A 129 13.15 -0.52 2.84
N VAL A 130 12.42 -1.00 1.82
CA VAL A 130 11.02 -1.43 1.98
C VAL A 130 10.92 -2.63 2.90
N ALA A 131 11.74 -3.66 2.68
CA ALA A 131 11.72 -4.85 3.52
C ALA A 131 12.14 -4.54 4.98
N ASP A 132 13.11 -3.63 5.21
CA ASP A 132 13.47 -3.14 6.55
C ASP A 132 12.30 -2.45 7.26
N ALA A 133 11.54 -1.64 6.52
CA ALA A 133 10.36 -0.98 7.06
C ALA A 133 9.28 -2.00 7.46
N LEU A 134 9.03 -2.99 6.60
CA LEU A 134 8.04 -4.04 6.87
C LEU A 134 8.41 -4.89 8.07
N CYS A 135 9.67 -5.37 8.15
CA CYS A 135 10.15 -6.12 9.32
C CYS A 135 10.08 -5.32 10.62
N ALA A 136 10.30 -3.99 10.55
CA ALA A 136 10.23 -3.12 11.72
C ALA A 136 8.79 -2.80 12.15
N PHE A 137 7.85 -2.80 11.20
CA PHE A 137 6.45 -2.46 11.45
C PHE A 137 5.60 -3.69 11.80
N ASP A 138 5.53 -4.64 10.89
CA ASP A 138 4.79 -5.92 11.04
C ASP A 138 5.27 -6.89 9.95
N ASP A 139 6.05 -7.88 10.32
CA ASP A 139 6.62 -8.89 9.41
C ASP A 139 5.59 -9.93 8.90
N SER A 140 4.36 -9.87 9.41
CA SER A 140 3.25 -10.69 8.93
C SER A 140 2.53 -10.08 7.71
N LEU A 141 2.86 -8.84 7.31
CA LEU A 141 2.27 -8.19 6.14
C LEU A 141 2.67 -8.90 4.84
N ILE A 142 1.69 -9.13 3.98
CA ILE A 142 1.93 -9.71 2.66
C ILE A 142 2.53 -8.63 1.76
N VAL A 143 3.72 -8.89 1.25
CA VAL A 143 4.33 -8.05 0.22
C VAL A 143 3.69 -8.38 -1.12
N VAL A 144 3.04 -7.41 -1.76
CA VAL A 144 2.53 -7.56 -3.13
C VAL A 144 3.52 -6.91 -4.08
N ALA A 145 4.16 -7.70 -4.93
CA ALA A 145 5.22 -7.24 -5.82
C ALA A 145 5.24 -8.04 -7.11
N GLN A 146 5.84 -7.47 -8.15
CA GLN A 146 6.26 -8.23 -9.33
C GLN A 146 7.57 -8.97 -9.03
N ASP A 147 7.90 -9.99 -9.84
CA ASP A 147 9.23 -10.60 -9.76
C ASP A 147 10.33 -9.55 -9.95
N GLY A 148 11.34 -9.57 -9.08
CA GLY A 148 12.43 -8.61 -9.04
C GLY A 148 13.01 -8.44 -7.63
N GLU A 149 13.76 -7.37 -7.42
CA GLU A 149 14.56 -7.15 -6.21
C GLU A 149 13.71 -7.20 -4.91
N LEU A 150 12.50 -6.61 -4.89
CA LEU A 150 11.66 -6.65 -3.70
C LEU A 150 11.12 -8.05 -3.41
N ALA A 151 10.72 -8.79 -4.46
CA ALA A 151 10.26 -10.15 -4.29
C ALA A 151 11.39 -11.07 -3.78
N ASP A 152 12.60 -10.90 -4.30
CA ASP A 152 13.77 -11.66 -3.87
C ASP A 152 14.17 -11.32 -2.43
N GLU A 153 14.12 -10.04 -2.07
CA GLU A 153 14.37 -9.57 -0.71
C GLU A 153 13.32 -10.11 0.28
N ALA A 154 12.04 -10.11 -0.10
CA ALA A 154 10.96 -10.68 0.71
C ALA A 154 11.17 -12.19 0.94
N ARG A 155 11.49 -12.95 -0.12
CA ARG A 155 11.83 -14.39 -0.01
C ARG A 155 13.03 -14.62 0.92
N ARG A 156 14.07 -13.82 0.78
CA ARG A 156 15.30 -13.93 1.60
C ARG A 156 15.02 -13.69 3.08
N ARG A 157 14.10 -12.82 3.42
CA ARG A 157 13.70 -12.50 4.81
C ARG A 157 12.57 -13.36 5.36
N GLY A 158 11.95 -14.20 4.52
CA GLY A 158 10.80 -15.00 4.91
C GLY A 158 9.52 -14.19 5.10
N LEU A 159 9.42 -13.01 4.47
CA LEU A 159 8.18 -12.22 4.47
C LEU A 159 7.13 -12.90 3.57
N PRO A 160 5.84 -12.87 3.97
CA PRO A 160 4.77 -13.34 3.10
C PRO A 160 4.76 -12.56 1.78
N LEU A 161 4.62 -13.28 0.65
CA LEU A 161 4.74 -12.69 -0.68
C LEU A 161 3.59 -13.15 -1.60
N ALA A 162 3.03 -12.20 -2.34
CA ALA A 162 2.13 -12.43 -3.47
C ALA A 162 2.73 -11.80 -4.74
N ILE A 163 2.77 -12.56 -5.86
CA ILE A 163 3.28 -12.12 -7.17
C ILE A 163 2.10 -11.94 -8.13
#